data_c50b3ef2d91f6c6a6d85dbc9140c67f2
#
_entry.id   c50b3ef2d91f6c6a6d85dbc9140c67f2
#
_cell.length_a   1.000
_cell.length_b   1.000
_cell.length_c   1.000
_cell.angle_alpha   90.00
_cell.angle_beta   90.00
_cell.angle_gamma   90.00
#
_symmetry.space_group_name_H-M   'P 1'
#
loop_
_entity.id
_entity.type
_entity.pdbx_description
1 polymer ?
#
loop_
_entity_poly.entity_id
_entity_poly.type
_entity_poly.pdbx_seq_one_letter_code
_entity_poly.pdbx_strand_id
1 'polypeptide(L)'
;MNRKCCGPGYATPLDAYKNGPREKLLYVVTVQPNLSESHGDYLSTVDVDPDSATYCQIIHRTFTNRTGDELHHSGWNACSSCFNITGDDATKIPKRDKLILPSLNSNNIYVFDVGTNERKPEIWKVIDGKILLDNNVSSPHSTHCLANGNVMISTMGDRNDNAKGDFILFDSQFECVGTWTKGAEKAKCGYDFWYQPKFNVMVASEWGAPKNFKQGFHPDHLANPDEIGRRLNFYKWNEQTLFQTIDLGDEGMTPLEVRFLHDPTECHGYVGCALYSNLYHFWRKEGSDRFEVEKVVDVPAKKVDGWALPEVTGLMGDIIISLDDKYLYFTSWLQGDVRQYDITDRSKPKLTGQVFLGGVVLSDSNVVVTEDKELKKQPDPVFVKGKRLQGGPQMMQLSLDGKRLYITSSLYSPWDKQFYPDMIKSGGHMVCLDVDTENGGMTLNADFFVDFSNEPYGPTVPHEMRYPGGDCTSDIWLDE
;
A
#
# COMPACT_ATOMS: atom_id res chain seq x y z
N MET A 1 36.25 1.31 -11.31
CA MET A 1 35.61 0.76 -12.54
C MET A 1 34.17 1.16 -12.52
N ASN A 2 33.69 1.90 -13.52
CA ASN A 2 32.26 2.24 -13.61
C ASN A 2 31.49 0.94 -13.88
N ARG A 3 30.90 0.32 -12.85
CA ARG A 3 29.90 -0.73 -13.04
C ARG A 3 28.74 -0.07 -13.80
N LYS A 4 28.48 -0.49 -15.01
CA LYS A 4 27.23 -0.18 -15.71
C LYS A 4 26.10 -0.71 -14.83
N CYS A 5 25.11 0.14 -14.61
CA CYS A 5 23.86 -0.23 -13.96
C CYS A 5 23.25 -1.43 -14.68
N CYS A 6 23.21 -2.59 -14.08
CA CYS A 6 22.88 -3.86 -14.74
C CYS A 6 21.62 -4.53 -14.13
N GLY A 7 20.87 -3.88 -13.27
CA GLY A 7 19.68 -4.45 -12.60
C GLY A 7 18.38 -3.79 -13.00
N PRO A 8 17.23 -4.37 -12.62
CA PRO A 8 15.89 -3.82 -12.89
C PRO A 8 15.50 -2.67 -11.96
N GLY A 9 16.38 -2.19 -11.11
CA GLY A 9 16.23 -1.06 -10.20
C GLY A 9 17.51 -0.25 -10.13
N TYR A 10 17.72 0.42 -9.03
CA TYR A 10 18.91 1.21 -8.72
C TYR A 10 19.83 0.44 -7.75
N ALA A 11 21.11 0.78 -7.74
CA ALA A 11 22.09 0.12 -6.87
C ALA A 11 21.83 0.44 -5.38
N THR A 12 21.39 1.66 -5.08
CA THR A 12 21.06 2.10 -3.72
C THR A 12 19.81 2.99 -3.74
N PRO A 13 19.09 3.11 -2.61
CA PRO A 13 17.97 4.03 -2.52
C PRO A 13 18.37 5.49 -2.77
N LEU A 14 19.54 5.91 -2.31
CA LEU A 14 20.06 7.26 -2.57
C LEU A 14 20.45 7.50 -4.05
N ASP A 15 20.81 6.46 -4.79
CA ASP A 15 21.03 6.57 -6.24
C ASP A 15 19.70 6.81 -6.96
N ALA A 16 18.65 6.07 -6.60
CA ALA A 16 17.29 6.28 -7.09
C ALA A 16 16.80 7.71 -6.78
N TYR A 17 16.96 8.16 -5.54
CA TYR A 17 16.55 9.48 -5.08
C TYR A 17 17.22 10.63 -5.84
N LYS A 18 18.54 10.53 -6.08
CA LYS A 18 19.35 11.60 -6.70
C LYS A 18 19.31 11.61 -8.22
N ASN A 19 19.21 10.44 -8.83
CA ASN A 19 19.45 10.23 -10.26
C ASN A 19 18.23 9.65 -11.00
N GLY A 20 17.19 9.26 -10.29
CA GLY A 20 15.95 8.75 -10.88
C GLY A 20 15.26 9.82 -11.73
N PRO A 21 14.74 9.48 -12.92
CA PRO A 21 14.02 10.43 -13.76
C PRO A 21 12.65 10.76 -13.13
N ARG A 22 12.09 11.90 -13.53
CA ARG A 22 10.69 12.21 -13.23
C ARG A 22 9.79 11.16 -13.89
N GLU A 23 8.82 10.70 -13.16
CA GLU A 23 7.76 9.80 -13.63
C GLU A 23 6.90 10.49 -14.71
N LYS A 24 6.50 9.72 -15.74
CA LYS A 24 5.68 10.19 -16.85
C LYS A 24 4.33 9.50 -16.92
N LEU A 25 4.24 8.32 -16.34
CA LEU A 25 3.03 7.51 -16.28
C LEU A 25 2.82 7.02 -14.85
N LEU A 26 1.55 6.82 -14.48
CA LEU A 26 1.16 6.03 -13.33
C LEU A 26 0.22 4.91 -13.78
N TYR A 27 0.46 3.71 -13.26
CA TYR A 27 -0.50 2.62 -13.29
C TYR A 27 -1.33 2.68 -12.04
N VAL A 28 -2.65 2.73 -12.19
CA VAL A 28 -3.58 2.89 -11.08
C VAL A 28 -4.54 1.69 -11.08
N VAL A 29 -4.53 0.96 -9.99
CA VAL A 29 -5.53 -0.08 -9.73
C VAL A 29 -6.88 0.59 -9.60
N THR A 30 -7.84 0.20 -10.45
CA THR A 30 -9.14 0.86 -10.54
C THR A 30 -10.25 -0.17 -10.37
N VAL A 31 -11.08 0.04 -9.36
CA VAL A 31 -12.15 -0.87 -8.96
C VAL A 31 -13.50 -0.38 -9.48
N GLN A 32 -14.30 -1.33 -9.98
CA GLN A 32 -15.70 -1.12 -10.38
C GLN A 32 -16.61 -1.48 -9.20
N PRO A 33 -17.08 -0.50 -8.41
CA PRO A 33 -17.88 -0.80 -7.23
C PRO A 33 -19.32 -1.24 -7.57
N ASN A 34 -19.80 -0.99 -8.80
CA ASN A 34 -21.14 -1.34 -9.29
C ASN A 34 -21.05 -2.53 -10.24
N LEU A 35 -21.44 -3.72 -9.78
CA LEU A 35 -21.22 -4.98 -10.49
C LEU A 35 -22.20 -5.24 -11.66
N SER A 36 -23.33 -4.54 -11.75
CA SER A 36 -24.44 -4.88 -12.67
C SER A 36 -24.16 -4.61 -14.14
N GLU A 37 -23.20 -3.74 -14.48
CA GLU A 37 -22.84 -3.37 -15.85
C GLU A 37 -21.32 -3.43 -16.10
N SER A 38 -20.60 -4.07 -15.21
CA SER A 38 -19.15 -4.04 -15.14
C SER A 38 -18.49 -5.01 -16.12
N HIS A 39 -17.42 -4.55 -16.76
CA HIS A 39 -16.44 -5.42 -17.43
C HIS A 39 -15.32 -5.87 -16.48
N GLY A 40 -15.54 -5.75 -15.18
CA GLY A 40 -14.58 -6.03 -14.13
C GLY A 40 -13.71 -4.82 -13.82
N ASP A 41 -12.87 -5.00 -12.81
CA ASP A 41 -11.84 -4.04 -12.43
C ASP A 41 -10.80 -3.91 -13.55
N TYR A 42 -9.97 -2.88 -13.49
CA TYR A 42 -8.99 -2.64 -14.55
C TYR A 42 -7.74 -1.93 -14.05
N LEU A 43 -6.67 -2.06 -14.82
CA LEU A 43 -5.48 -1.24 -14.67
C LEU A 43 -5.61 0.01 -15.55
N SER A 44 -5.65 1.17 -14.92
CA SER A 44 -5.58 2.47 -15.59
C SER A 44 -4.13 2.86 -15.86
N THR A 45 -3.84 3.39 -17.05
CA THR A 45 -2.60 4.13 -17.33
C THR A 45 -2.91 5.61 -17.35
N VAL A 46 -2.31 6.36 -16.44
CA VAL A 46 -2.49 7.80 -16.29
C VAL A 46 -1.24 8.52 -16.77
N ASP A 47 -1.42 9.55 -17.59
CA ASP A 47 -0.33 10.41 -18.05
C ASP A 47 -0.08 11.51 -17.00
N VAL A 48 1.12 11.49 -16.39
CA VAL A 48 1.55 12.45 -15.36
C VAL A 48 2.73 13.31 -15.82
N ASP A 49 3.07 13.26 -17.12
CA ASP A 49 4.07 14.13 -17.73
C ASP A 49 3.48 15.53 -17.96
N PRO A 50 3.93 16.58 -17.23
CA PRO A 50 3.37 17.93 -17.36
C PRO A 50 3.56 18.54 -18.76
N ASP A 51 4.49 18.03 -19.54
CA ASP A 51 4.75 18.49 -20.92
C ASP A 51 3.88 17.75 -21.95
N SER A 52 3.07 16.78 -21.52
CA SER A 52 2.19 15.99 -22.39
C SER A 52 0.84 16.69 -22.62
N ALA A 53 0.33 16.57 -23.84
CA ALA A 53 -1.03 17.03 -24.17
C ALA A 53 -2.13 16.23 -23.44
N THR A 54 -1.81 15.07 -22.90
CA THR A 54 -2.73 14.20 -22.13
C THR A 54 -2.42 14.21 -20.63
N TYR A 55 -1.73 15.23 -20.13
CA TYR A 55 -1.45 15.41 -18.70
C TYR A 55 -2.72 15.33 -17.86
N CYS A 56 -2.68 14.58 -16.76
CA CYS A 56 -3.81 14.27 -15.87
C CYS A 56 -4.97 13.49 -16.52
N GLN A 57 -4.71 12.75 -17.60
CA GLN A 57 -5.74 11.94 -18.26
C GLN A 57 -5.46 10.45 -18.12
N ILE A 58 -6.52 9.66 -18.00
CA ILE A 58 -6.47 8.20 -18.14
C ILE A 58 -6.40 7.89 -19.63
N ILE A 59 -5.22 7.48 -20.10
CA ILE A 59 -4.93 7.27 -21.53
C ILE A 59 -5.16 5.84 -22.00
N HIS A 60 -5.21 4.88 -21.06
CA HIS A 60 -5.52 3.47 -21.36
C HIS A 60 -6.16 2.78 -20.17
N ARG A 61 -6.94 1.72 -20.46
CA ARG A 61 -7.63 0.87 -19.49
C ARG A 61 -7.55 -0.58 -19.94
N THR A 62 -7.04 -1.45 -19.06
CA THR A 62 -6.97 -2.89 -19.34
C THR A 62 -7.88 -3.62 -18.36
N PHE A 63 -9.07 -3.99 -18.83
CA PHE A 63 -10.11 -4.64 -18.03
C PHE A 63 -9.78 -6.11 -17.74
N THR A 64 -10.11 -6.59 -16.53
CA THR A 64 -10.01 -8.02 -16.19
C THR A 64 -11.04 -8.88 -16.92
N ASN A 65 -12.13 -8.26 -17.37
CA ASN A 65 -13.30 -8.92 -17.96
C ASN A 65 -13.93 -9.99 -17.04
N ARG A 66 -13.76 -9.83 -15.73
CA ARG A 66 -14.37 -10.63 -14.67
C ARG A 66 -14.95 -9.71 -13.61
N THR A 67 -16.11 -10.06 -13.07
CA THR A 67 -16.79 -9.27 -12.04
C THR A 67 -16.52 -9.84 -10.65
N GLY A 68 -16.43 -8.97 -9.63
CA GLY A 68 -16.27 -9.37 -8.24
C GLY A 68 -14.85 -9.73 -7.83
N ASP A 69 -13.86 -9.27 -8.58
CA ASP A 69 -12.44 -9.49 -8.29
C ASP A 69 -11.99 -8.67 -7.07
N GLU A 70 -12.26 -7.37 -7.04
CA GLU A 70 -11.68 -6.39 -6.12
C GLU A 70 -10.16 -6.40 -6.23
N LEU A 71 -9.63 -5.87 -7.34
CA LEU A 71 -8.20 -5.59 -7.48
C LEU A 71 -7.77 -4.62 -6.38
N HIS A 72 -6.63 -4.89 -5.74
CA HIS A 72 -6.28 -4.13 -4.55
C HIS A 72 -4.85 -3.61 -4.62
N HIS A 73 -3.87 -4.41 -4.22
CA HIS A 73 -2.46 -4.04 -4.30
C HIS A 73 -1.82 -4.50 -5.62
N SER A 74 -0.60 -4.02 -5.85
CA SER A 74 0.19 -4.40 -7.01
C SER A 74 1.66 -4.52 -6.63
N GLY A 75 2.43 -5.26 -7.42
CA GLY A 75 3.87 -5.40 -7.22
C GLY A 75 4.59 -5.79 -8.51
N TRP A 76 5.89 -5.51 -8.54
CA TRP A 76 6.72 -5.79 -9.69
C TRP A 76 7.27 -7.23 -9.66
N ASN A 77 7.47 -7.81 -10.84
CA ASN A 77 8.16 -9.11 -10.99
C ASN A 77 9.66 -9.02 -10.70
N ALA A 78 10.23 -7.83 -10.71
CA ALA A 78 11.63 -7.58 -10.40
C ALA A 78 11.79 -6.16 -9.83
N CYS A 79 12.68 -5.99 -8.86
CA CYS A 79 12.94 -4.74 -8.17
C CYS A 79 14.43 -4.59 -7.82
N SER A 80 14.78 -3.63 -7.01
CA SER A 80 16.16 -3.39 -6.58
C SER A 80 16.77 -4.59 -5.83
N SER A 81 15.96 -5.47 -5.22
CA SER A 81 16.45 -6.72 -4.64
C SER A 81 17.05 -7.70 -5.68
N CYS A 82 16.75 -7.49 -6.96
CA CYS A 82 17.31 -8.24 -8.07
C CYS A 82 18.55 -7.57 -8.71
N PHE A 83 19.00 -6.44 -8.17
CA PHE A 83 20.20 -5.77 -8.61
C PHE A 83 21.44 -6.65 -8.31
N ASN A 84 22.36 -6.76 -9.24
CA ASN A 84 23.60 -7.57 -9.13
C ASN A 84 23.49 -9.10 -9.08
N ILE A 85 22.31 -9.71 -9.14
CA ILE A 85 22.15 -11.18 -9.05
C ILE A 85 22.79 -11.92 -10.21
N THR A 86 22.85 -11.29 -11.38
CA THR A 86 23.26 -11.93 -12.64
C THR A 86 24.72 -11.71 -12.99
N GLY A 87 25.48 -10.99 -12.18
CA GLY A 87 26.86 -10.63 -12.47
C GLY A 87 27.00 -9.86 -13.79
N ASP A 88 28.04 -10.20 -14.57
CA ASP A 88 28.33 -9.49 -15.84
C ASP A 88 27.53 -10.03 -17.05
N ASP A 89 26.67 -11.02 -16.89
CA ASP A 89 25.86 -11.59 -17.98
C ASP A 89 24.56 -10.80 -18.19
N ALA A 90 24.60 -9.82 -19.08
CA ALA A 90 23.47 -8.98 -19.42
C ALA A 90 22.23 -9.74 -19.94
N THR A 91 22.38 -10.99 -20.37
CA THR A 91 21.25 -11.82 -20.84
C THR A 91 20.41 -12.41 -19.70
N LYS A 92 20.95 -12.39 -18.50
CA LYS A 92 20.30 -12.91 -17.28
C LYS A 92 19.69 -11.82 -16.39
N ILE A 93 19.84 -10.54 -16.79
CA ILE A 93 19.26 -9.43 -16.02
C ILE A 93 17.75 -9.54 -16.07
N PRO A 94 17.05 -9.70 -14.92
CA PRO A 94 15.61 -9.70 -14.91
C PRO A 94 15.10 -8.33 -15.35
N LYS A 95 14.07 -8.33 -16.20
CA LYS A 95 13.41 -7.09 -16.61
C LYS A 95 12.27 -6.79 -15.65
N ARG A 96 12.12 -5.53 -15.28
CA ARG A 96 10.93 -5.03 -14.58
C ARG A 96 9.86 -4.73 -15.65
N ASP A 97 9.19 -5.75 -16.13
CA ASP A 97 8.27 -5.68 -17.26
C ASP A 97 6.89 -6.30 -16.98
N LYS A 98 6.68 -6.85 -15.81
CA LYS A 98 5.39 -7.39 -15.37
C LYS A 98 4.94 -6.73 -14.08
N LEU A 99 3.68 -6.27 -14.08
CA LEU A 99 2.99 -5.79 -12.90
C LEU A 99 1.96 -6.83 -12.47
N ILE A 100 1.98 -7.20 -11.19
CA ILE A 100 1.18 -8.28 -10.62
C ILE A 100 0.11 -7.66 -9.73
N LEU A 101 -1.16 -7.98 -10.01
CA LEU A 101 -2.33 -7.46 -9.30
C LEU A 101 -3.12 -8.61 -8.70
N PRO A 102 -3.00 -8.88 -7.39
CA PRO A 102 -3.86 -9.82 -6.69
C PRO A 102 -5.26 -9.22 -6.46
N SER A 103 -6.26 -10.10 -6.41
CA SER A 103 -7.67 -9.77 -6.16
C SER A 103 -8.12 -10.30 -4.82
N LEU A 104 -8.63 -9.43 -3.94
CA LEU A 104 -9.03 -9.79 -2.57
C LEU A 104 -10.19 -10.77 -2.51
N ASN A 105 -11.19 -10.60 -3.39
CA ASN A 105 -12.44 -11.36 -3.29
C ASN A 105 -12.40 -12.66 -4.08
N SER A 106 -11.93 -12.61 -5.32
CA SER A 106 -11.92 -13.79 -6.22
C SER A 106 -10.70 -14.69 -6.00
N ASN A 107 -9.66 -14.21 -5.33
CA ASN A 107 -8.33 -14.84 -5.24
C ASN A 107 -7.59 -14.95 -6.59
N ASN A 108 -8.11 -14.41 -7.68
CA ASN A 108 -7.40 -14.37 -8.96
C ASN A 108 -6.17 -13.43 -8.84
N ILE A 109 -5.12 -13.73 -9.60
CA ILE A 109 -3.96 -12.86 -9.72
C ILE A 109 -3.74 -12.55 -11.19
N TYR A 110 -3.71 -11.28 -11.53
CA TYR A 110 -3.49 -10.80 -12.88
C TYR A 110 -2.05 -10.34 -13.06
N VAL A 111 -1.40 -10.80 -14.10
CA VAL A 111 -0.05 -10.38 -14.49
C VAL A 111 -0.14 -9.58 -15.77
N PHE A 112 0.19 -8.30 -15.70
CA PHE A 112 0.16 -7.38 -16.83
C PHE A 112 1.55 -7.25 -17.45
N ASP A 113 1.63 -7.36 -18.77
CA ASP A 113 2.81 -6.98 -19.53
C ASP A 113 2.81 -5.45 -19.71
N VAL A 114 3.76 -4.81 -19.08
CA VAL A 114 4.00 -3.37 -19.18
C VAL A 114 5.28 -3.06 -19.98
N GLY A 115 6.09 -4.07 -20.22
CA GLY A 115 7.38 -3.90 -20.91
C GLY A 115 7.27 -3.77 -22.42
N THR A 116 6.26 -4.36 -23.04
CA THR A 116 6.03 -4.28 -24.48
C THR A 116 5.54 -2.90 -24.89
N ASN A 117 4.62 -2.32 -24.11
CA ASN A 117 4.13 -0.96 -24.32
C ASN A 117 3.70 -0.34 -22.99
N GLU A 118 4.52 0.52 -22.40
CA GLU A 118 4.25 1.17 -21.11
C GLU A 118 2.96 2.00 -21.10
N ARG A 119 2.57 2.59 -22.26
CA ARG A 119 1.35 3.39 -22.35
C ARG A 119 0.09 2.55 -22.55
N LYS A 120 0.24 1.27 -22.85
CA LYS A 120 -0.84 0.33 -23.15
C LYS A 120 -0.52 -1.07 -22.62
N PRO A 121 -0.51 -1.28 -21.29
CA PRO A 121 -0.35 -2.60 -20.71
C PRO A 121 -1.42 -3.58 -21.19
N GLU A 122 -1.08 -4.85 -21.28
CA GLU A 122 -2.00 -5.93 -21.64
C GLU A 122 -1.91 -7.07 -20.61
N ILE A 123 -3.00 -7.82 -20.37
CA ILE A 123 -2.96 -8.99 -19.51
C ILE A 123 -2.10 -10.05 -20.21
N TRP A 124 -1.00 -10.44 -19.56
CA TRP A 124 -0.12 -11.50 -20.04
C TRP A 124 -0.54 -12.88 -19.51
N LYS A 125 -0.92 -12.96 -18.22
CA LYS A 125 -1.35 -14.21 -17.57
C LYS A 125 -2.40 -13.91 -16.51
N VAL A 126 -3.34 -14.85 -16.35
CA VAL A 126 -4.27 -14.89 -15.23
C VAL A 126 -4.03 -16.18 -14.46
N ILE A 127 -3.73 -16.06 -13.17
CA ILE A 127 -3.60 -17.16 -12.24
C ILE A 127 -4.95 -17.35 -11.57
N ASP A 128 -5.57 -18.51 -11.77
CA ASP A 128 -6.88 -18.82 -11.22
C ASP A 128 -6.82 -18.94 -9.70
N GLY A 129 -7.75 -18.29 -8.99
CA GLY A 129 -7.84 -18.28 -7.54
C GLY A 129 -7.96 -19.66 -6.90
N LYS A 130 -8.41 -20.67 -7.66
CA LYS A 130 -8.43 -22.06 -7.22
C LYS A 130 -7.04 -22.55 -6.79
N ILE A 131 -5.96 -22.04 -7.41
CA ILE A 131 -4.58 -22.41 -7.05
C ILE A 131 -4.27 -22.01 -5.59
N LEU A 132 -4.74 -20.83 -5.17
CA LEU A 132 -4.60 -20.39 -3.78
C LEU A 132 -5.40 -21.28 -2.83
N LEU A 133 -6.66 -21.54 -3.18
CA LEU A 133 -7.55 -22.38 -2.37
C LEU A 133 -7.02 -23.82 -2.24
N ASP A 134 -6.42 -24.39 -3.30
CA ASP A 134 -5.77 -25.72 -3.26
C ASP A 134 -4.57 -25.73 -2.31
N ASN A 135 -3.87 -24.60 -2.15
CA ASN A 135 -2.78 -24.43 -1.18
C ASN A 135 -3.28 -23.99 0.22
N ASN A 136 -4.61 -24.00 0.43
CA ASN A 136 -5.26 -23.60 1.67
C ASN A 136 -4.92 -22.17 2.11
N VAL A 137 -4.89 -21.23 1.16
CA VAL A 137 -4.74 -19.78 1.40
C VAL A 137 -5.77 -19.00 0.59
N SER A 138 -6.11 -17.79 1.02
CA SER A 138 -7.05 -16.90 0.35
C SER A 138 -6.73 -15.42 0.57
N SER A 139 -7.43 -14.54 -0.15
CA SER A 139 -7.30 -13.09 -0.06
C SER A 139 -5.84 -12.64 -0.20
N PRO A 140 -5.23 -12.83 -1.39
CA PRO A 140 -3.86 -12.38 -1.66
C PRO A 140 -3.78 -10.86 -1.62
N HIS A 141 -2.69 -10.32 -1.06
CA HIS A 141 -2.55 -8.89 -0.81
C HIS A 141 -1.24 -8.32 -1.35
N SER A 142 -0.22 -8.12 -0.52
CA SER A 142 1.04 -7.48 -0.92
C SER A 142 1.93 -8.42 -1.73
N THR A 143 2.60 -7.86 -2.73
CA THR A 143 3.46 -8.61 -3.67
C THR A 143 4.87 -8.05 -3.65
N HIS A 144 5.86 -8.93 -3.42
CA HIS A 144 7.28 -8.62 -3.58
C HIS A 144 7.99 -9.65 -4.46
N CYS A 145 8.84 -9.16 -5.36
CA CYS A 145 9.81 -10.01 -6.05
C CYS A 145 10.92 -10.43 -5.09
N LEU A 146 11.49 -11.61 -5.33
CA LEU A 146 12.59 -12.15 -4.56
C LEU A 146 13.87 -12.18 -5.41
N ALA A 147 15.01 -12.12 -4.73
CA ALA A 147 16.32 -12.14 -5.35
C ALA A 147 16.57 -13.33 -6.30
N ASN A 148 15.90 -14.46 -6.06
CA ASN A 148 16.02 -15.66 -6.91
C ASN A 148 15.09 -15.66 -8.13
N GLY A 149 14.37 -14.55 -8.39
CA GLY A 149 13.42 -14.41 -9.51
C GLY A 149 12.00 -14.91 -9.22
N ASN A 150 11.74 -15.44 -8.03
CA ASN A 150 10.39 -15.76 -7.60
C ASN A 150 9.62 -14.49 -7.19
N VAL A 151 8.31 -14.64 -7.12
CA VAL A 151 7.40 -13.61 -6.58
C VAL A 151 6.70 -14.20 -5.35
N MET A 152 6.68 -13.45 -4.26
CA MET A 152 5.98 -13.80 -3.03
C MET A 152 4.80 -12.87 -2.81
N ILE A 153 3.64 -13.45 -2.49
CA ILE A 153 2.41 -12.71 -2.24
C ILE A 153 1.89 -13.10 -0.85
N SER A 154 1.60 -12.12 0.01
CA SER A 154 0.97 -12.37 1.30
C SER A 154 -0.48 -12.83 1.12
N THR A 155 -0.98 -13.62 2.06
CA THR A 155 -2.36 -14.10 2.07
C THR A 155 -2.97 -13.92 3.46
N MET A 156 -4.26 -13.58 3.53
CA MET A 156 -4.92 -13.15 4.76
C MET A 156 -5.85 -14.21 5.36
N GLY A 157 -6.15 -15.28 4.63
CA GLY A 157 -7.07 -16.32 5.08
C GLY A 157 -6.71 -17.73 4.64
N ASP A 158 -7.42 -18.69 5.22
CA ASP A 158 -7.47 -20.06 4.70
C ASP A 158 -8.49 -20.17 3.55
N ARG A 159 -8.64 -21.35 2.95
CA ARG A 159 -9.60 -21.60 1.85
C ARG A 159 -11.06 -21.29 2.15
N ASN A 160 -11.43 -21.12 3.42
CA ASN A 160 -12.76 -20.80 3.90
C ASN A 160 -12.86 -19.37 4.43
N ASP A 161 -11.89 -18.52 4.10
CA ASP A 161 -11.79 -17.14 4.58
C ASP A 161 -11.70 -16.98 6.12
N ASN A 162 -11.31 -18.04 6.85
CA ASN A 162 -10.95 -17.89 8.25
C ASN A 162 -9.56 -17.23 8.38
N ALA A 163 -9.29 -16.64 9.55
CA ALA A 163 -8.01 -16.01 9.84
C ALA A 163 -6.82 -16.99 9.66
N LYS A 164 -5.86 -16.59 8.83
CA LYS A 164 -4.61 -17.31 8.59
C LYS A 164 -3.63 -16.41 7.84
N GLY A 165 -2.48 -16.12 8.46
CA GLY A 165 -1.39 -15.43 7.77
C GLY A 165 -0.38 -16.44 7.16
N ASP A 166 -0.17 -16.36 5.85
CA ASP A 166 0.86 -17.13 5.14
C ASP A 166 1.28 -16.36 3.87
N PHE A 167 2.16 -16.94 3.07
CA PHE A 167 2.64 -16.37 1.81
C PHE A 167 2.64 -17.45 0.75
N ILE A 168 2.24 -17.11 -0.49
CA ILE A 168 2.31 -18.00 -1.62
C ILE A 168 3.43 -17.57 -2.57
N LEU A 169 4.15 -18.55 -3.14
CA LEU A 169 5.26 -18.32 -4.04
C LEU A 169 4.90 -18.73 -5.47
N PHE A 170 5.34 -17.89 -6.40
CA PHE A 170 5.33 -18.16 -7.83
C PHE A 170 6.75 -18.06 -8.38
N ASP A 171 7.09 -18.89 -9.35
CA ASP A 171 8.35 -18.77 -10.07
C ASP A 171 8.33 -17.66 -11.14
N SER A 172 9.42 -17.49 -11.88
CA SER A 172 9.53 -16.46 -12.93
C SER A 172 8.58 -16.67 -14.13
N GLN A 173 7.94 -17.81 -14.24
CA GLN A 173 6.89 -18.12 -15.22
C GLN A 173 5.48 -18.00 -14.62
N PHE A 174 5.41 -17.58 -13.35
CA PHE A 174 4.20 -17.53 -12.56
C PHE A 174 3.49 -18.89 -12.42
N GLU A 175 4.29 -19.97 -12.30
CA GLU A 175 3.81 -21.26 -11.84
C GLU A 175 3.91 -21.32 -10.31
N CYS A 176 2.87 -21.90 -9.67
CA CYS A 176 2.81 -21.95 -8.21
C CYS A 176 3.89 -22.91 -7.65
N VAL A 177 4.72 -22.39 -6.75
CA VAL A 177 5.75 -23.18 -6.03
C VAL A 177 5.21 -23.77 -4.73
N GLY A 178 4.17 -23.15 -4.15
CA GLY A 178 3.59 -23.51 -2.85
C GLY A 178 3.68 -22.38 -1.83
N THR A 179 3.38 -22.70 -0.56
CA THR A 179 3.47 -21.70 0.52
C THR A 179 4.90 -21.53 1.03
N TRP A 180 5.25 -20.29 1.42
CA TRP A 180 6.62 -19.96 1.84
C TRP A 180 6.93 -20.40 3.28
N THR A 181 5.99 -20.19 4.23
CA THR A 181 6.25 -20.46 5.65
C THR A 181 6.41 -21.95 5.91
N LYS A 182 7.54 -22.34 6.48
CA LYS A 182 7.83 -23.70 6.97
C LYS A 182 7.56 -23.79 8.48
N GLY A 183 7.48 -25.02 8.98
CA GLY A 183 7.19 -25.30 10.39
C GLY A 183 5.70 -25.26 10.72
N ALA A 184 5.37 -25.57 11.98
CA ALA A 184 4.01 -25.68 12.46
C ALA A 184 3.41 -24.31 12.88
N GLU A 185 4.26 -23.39 13.33
CA GLU A 185 3.85 -22.06 13.76
C GLU A 185 3.47 -21.18 12.56
N LYS A 186 2.29 -20.59 12.60
CA LYS A 186 1.75 -19.67 11.59
C LYS A 186 1.25 -18.41 12.26
N ALA A 187 1.32 -17.27 11.55
CA ALA A 187 0.64 -16.05 11.98
C ALA A 187 -0.87 -16.28 12.00
N LYS A 188 -1.58 -15.66 12.95
CA LYS A 188 -3.04 -15.79 13.08
C LYS A 188 -3.77 -15.07 11.93
N CYS A 189 -3.29 -13.91 11.53
CA CYS A 189 -3.81 -13.14 10.42
C CYS A 189 -2.64 -12.74 9.51
N GLY A 190 -2.93 -12.24 8.33
CA GLY A 190 -1.95 -11.68 7.40
C GLY A 190 -2.40 -10.33 6.87
N TYR A 191 -1.48 -9.59 6.28
CA TYR A 191 -1.74 -8.39 5.49
C TYR A 191 -0.52 -8.06 4.62
N ASP A 192 0.45 -7.29 5.14
CA ASP A 192 1.64 -6.83 4.44
C ASP A 192 2.91 -7.50 4.98
N PHE A 193 4.01 -7.40 4.26
CA PHE A 193 5.30 -7.91 4.70
C PHE A 193 6.46 -7.17 4.05
N TRP A 194 7.60 -7.13 4.76
CA TRP A 194 8.86 -6.61 4.25
C TRP A 194 10.02 -7.46 4.73
N TYR A 195 11.11 -7.61 3.97
CA TYR A 195 12.22 -8.47 4.34
C TYR A 195 13.58 -7.80 4.21
N GLN A 196 14.52 -8.21 5.07
CA GLN A 196 15.92 -7.80 5.03
C GLN A 196 16.81 -9.05 5.20
N PRO A 197 17.25 -9.69 4.10
CA PRO A 197 18.06 -10.93 4.15
C PRO A 197 19.39 -10.78 4.89
N LYS A 198 20.04 -9.61 4.83
CA LYS A 198 21.25 -9.31 5.59
C LYS A 198 21.11 -9.61 7.08
N PHE A 199 19.95 -9.30 7.64
CA PHE A 199 19.63 -9.56 9.04
C PHE A 199 18.89 -10.89 9.26
N ASN A 200 18.73 -11.70 8.20
CA ASN A 200 17.96 -12.93 8.23
C ASN A 200 16.55 -12.74 8.80
N VAL A 201 15.84 -11.71 8.34
CA VAL A 201 14.53 -11.37 8.86
C VAL A 201 13.52 -11.01 7.77
N MET A 202 12.26 -11.39 8.01
CA MET A 202 11.07 -10.83 7.40
C MET A 202 10.11 -10.44 8.51
N VAL A 203 9.42 -9.31 8.37
CA VAL A 203 8.33 -8.87 9.24
C VAL A 203 7.02 -8.91 8.45
N ALA A 204 5.94 -9.32 9.12
CA ALA A 204 4.59 -9.28 8.55
C ALA A 204 3.59 -8.71 9.55
N SER A 205 2.60 -8.01 9.01
CA SER A 205 1.50 -7.38 9.71
C SER A 205 0.20 -8.16 9.58
N GLU A 206 -0.87 -7.69 10.20
CA GLU A 206 -2.15 -8.40 10.28
C GLU A 206 -3.33 -7.44 10.08
N TRP A 207 -4.31 -7.79 9.26
CA TRP A 207 -5.62 -7.13 9.28
C TRP A 207 -6.61 -7.91 10.13
N GLY A 208 -7.13 -9.01 9.61
CA GLY A 208 -8.12 -9.85 10.26
C GLY A 208 -8.63 -10.96 9.33
N ALA A 209 -9.63 -11.71 9.80
CA ALA A 209 -10.23 -12.78 9.01
C ALA A 209 -10.97 -12.23 7.78
N PRO A 210 -10.70 -12.74 6.56
CA PRO A 210 -11.39 -12.27 5.35
C PRO A 210 -12.91 -12.37 5.42
N LYS A 211 -13.46 -13.41 6.02
CA LYS A 211 -14.91 -13.56 6.24
C LYS A 211 -15.55 -12.37 6.98
N ASN A 212 -14.75 -11.62 7.77
CA ASN A 212 -15.21 -10.46 8.52
C ASN A 212 -15.06 -9.17 7.70
N PHE A 213 -13.85 -8.81 7.27
CA PHE A 213 -13.62 -7.53 6.60
C PHE A 213 -14.28 -7.43 5.21
N LYS A 214 -14.52 -8.54 4.52
CA LYS A 214 -15.27 -8.59 3.25
C LYS A 214 -16.73 -8.15 3.37
N GLN A 215 -17.28 -8.11 4.57
CA GLN A 215 -18.64 -7.63 4.85
C GLN A 215 -18.71 -6.12 5.14
N GLY A 216 -17.57 -5.42 5.21
CA GLY A 216 -17.47 -4.06 5.70
C GLY A 216 -17.04 -4.01 7.18
N PHE A 217 -17.13 -2.83 7.78
CA PHE A 217 -16.78 -2.63 9.19
C PHE A 217 -17.97 -2.95 10.10
N HIS A 218 -17.77 -3.87 11.03
CA HIS A 218 -18.72 -4.24 12.06
C HIS A 218 -18.01 -4.26 13.43
N PRO A 219 -18.39 -3.40 14.40
CA PRO A 219 -17.72 -3.33 15.70
C PRO A 219 -17.64 -4.67 16.43
N ASP A 220 -18.67 -5.53 16.28
CA ASP A 220 -18.73 -6.85 16.92
C ASP A 220 -17.58 -7.76 16.47
N HIS A 221 -17.01 -7.56 15.25
CA HIS A 221 -15.87 -8.33 14.77
C HIS A 221 -14.59 -8.04 15.56
N LEU A 222 -14.50 -6.88 16.25
CA LEU A 222 -13.34 -6.52 17.06
C LEU A 222 -13.24 -7.30 18.37
N ALA A 223 -14.31 -7.94 18.80
CA ALA A 223 -14.35 -8.67 20.06
C ALA A 223 -13.58 -10.00 20.05
N ASN A 224 -13.28 -10.55 18.86
CA ASN A 224 -12.57 -11.82 18.76
C ASN A 224 -11.08 -11.59 18.44
N PRO A 225 -10.15 -11.73 19.42
CA PRO A 225 -8.72 -11.48 19.23
C PRO A 225 -8.02 -12.50 18.32
N ASP A 226 -8.70 -13.58 17.94
CA ASP A 226 -8.19 -14.57 17.01
C ASP A 226 -8.57 -14.27 15.54
N GLU A 227 -9.53 -13.36 15.35
CA GLU A 227 -10.04 -12.96 14.03
C GLU A 227 -9.75 -11.49 13.68
N ILE A 228 -9.17 -10.72 14.60
CA ILE A 228 -8.68 -9.36 14.39
C ILE A 228 -7.16 -9.33 14.56
N GLY A 229 -6.47 -8.69 13.61
CA GLY A 229 -5.03 -8.51 13.66
C GLY A 229 -4.60 -7.46 14.68
N ARG A 230 -3.57 -7.74 15.45
CA ARG A 230 -2.91 -6.77 16.35
C ARG A 230 -1.46 -7.13 16.65
N ARG A 231 -0.84 -7.89 15.75
CA ARG A 231 0.50 -8.45 15.99
C ARG A 231 1.44 -8.10 14.85
N LEU A 232 2.73 -8.01 15.20
CA LEU A 232 3.82 -8.09 14.25
C LEU A 232 4.46 -9.46 14.36
N ASN A 233 4.64 -10.11 13.22
CA ASN A 233 5.15 -11.46 13.08
C ASN A 233 6.52 -11.41 12.41
N PHE A 234 7.58 -11.86 13.11
CA PHE A 234 8.94 -11.86 12.62
C PHE A 234 9.36 -13.29 12.26
N TYR A 235 9.87 -13.44 11.03
CA TYR A 235 10.29 -14.73 10.48
C TYR A 235 11.79 -14.74 10.26
N LYS A 236 12.41 -15.89 10.50
CA LYS A 236 13.76 -16.19 10.02
C LYS A 236 13.70 -16.39 8.51
N TRP A 237 14.33 -15.49 7.77
CA TRP A 237 14.25 -15.45 6.31
C TRP A 237 14.77 -16.73 5.65
N ASN A 238 15.97 -17.19 6.06
CA ASN A 238 16.60 -18.36 5.47
C ASN A 238 15.87 -19.66 5.84
N GLU A 239 15.41 -19.78 7.09
CA GLU A 239 14.71 -20.95 7.62
C GLU A 239 13.22 -20.96 7.23
N GLN A 240 12.68 -19.81 6.84
CA GLN A 240 11.27 -19.61 6.49
C GLN A 240 10.33 -19.96 7.66
N THR A 241 10.70 -19.62 8.88
CA THR A 241 9.96 -19.97 10.10
C THR A 241 9.63 -18.74 10.94
N LEU A 242 8.41 -18.73 11.50
CA LEU A 242 8.01 -17.75 12.50
C LEU A 242 8.83 -17.95 13.77
N PHE A 243 9.52 -16.92 14.28
CA PHE A 243 10.36 -17.03 15.47
C PHE A 243 10.01 -16.05 16.59
N GLN A 244 9.26 -14.99 16.26
CA GLN A 244 8.79 -14.02 17.23
C GLN A 244 7.47 -13.41 16.77
N THR A 245 6.53 -13.31 17.69
CA THR A 245 5.30 -12.53 17.52
C THR A 245 5.23 -11.52 18.65
N ILE A 246 4.98 -10.25 18.33
CA ILE A 246 4.78 -9.16 19.28
C ILE A 246 3.32 -8.73 19.19
N ASP A 247 2.58 -8.84 20.28
CA ASP A 247 1.23 -8.32 20.42
C ASP A 247 1.31 -6.82 20.76
N LEU A 248 0.73 -5.97 19.91
CA LEU A 248 0.72 -4.51 20.07
C LEU A 248 -0.39 -4.02 21.00
N GLY A 249 -1.22 -4.93 21.52
CA GLY A 249 -2.36 -4.61 22.36
C GLY A 249 -3.53 -3.99 21.59
N ASP A 250 -4.51 -3.50 22.33
CA ASP A 250 -5.75 -2.97 21.74
C ASP A 250 -5.49 -1.71 20.88
N GLU A 251 -4.60 -0.82 21.32
CA GLU A 251 -4.23 0.37 20.57
C GLU A 251 -3.42 0.08 19.28
N GLY A 252 -2.94 -1.15 19.13
CA GLY A 252 -2.24 -1.65 17.95
C GLY A 252 -3.12 -2.49 17.01
N MET A 253 -4.44 -2.43 17.13
CA MET A 253 -5.35 -3.18 16.25
C MET A 253 -5.22 -2.77 14.79
N THR A 254 -5.30 -3.79 13.93
CA THR A 254 -5.13 -3.71 12.48
C THR A 254 -3.84 -3.01 12.07
N PRO A 255 -2.67 -3.56 12.45
CA PRO A 255 -1.41 -3.14 11.87
C PRO A 255 -1.43 -3.50 10.38
N LEU A 256 -1.49 -2.47 9.53
CA LEU A 256 -1.61 -2.65 8.08
C LEU A 256 -0.23 -2.58 7.43
N GLU A 257 0.09 -1.48 6.79
CA GLU A 257 1.34 -1.33 6.05
C GLU A 257 2.55 -1.38 6.99
N VAL A 258 3.54 -2.22 6.64
CA VAL A 258 4.78 -2.39 7.38
C VAL A 258 5.97 -2.14 6.47
N ARG A 259 6.94 -1.34 6.93
CA ARG A 259 8.11 -0.95 6.15
C ARG A 259 9.37 -1.03 7.01
N PHE A 260 10.41 -1.69 6.51
CA PHE A 260 11.77 -1.38 6.95
C PHE A 260 12.25 -0.06 6.31
N LEU A 261 13.28 0.53 6.85
CA LEU A 261 14.02 1.60 6.17
C LEU A 261 14.59 1.08 4.84
N HIS A 262 14.79 1.99 3.91
CA HIS A 262 15.38 1.65 2.62
C HIS A 262 16.88 1.33 2.70
N ASP A 263 17.59 1.93 3.67
CA ASP A 263 18.98 1.57 3.93
C ASP A 263 19.07 0.12 4.44
N PRO A 264 19.59 -0.83 3.66
CA PRO A 264 19.66 -2.23 4.05
C PRO A 264 20.65 -2.51 5.20
N THR A 265 21.39 -1.49 5.65
CA THR A 265 22.33 -1.62 6.77
C THR A 265 21.71 -1.27 8.11
N GLU A 266 20.51 -0.65 8.13
CA GLU A 266 19.74 -0.32 9.32
C GLU A 266 18.55 -1.27 9.50
N CYS A 267 18.45 -1.95 10.64
CA CYS A 267 17.36 -2.88 10.94
C CYS A 267 16.28 -2.20 11.79
N HIS A 268 15.70 -1.12 11.26
CA HIS A 268 14.62 -0.32 11.81
C HIS A 268 13.45 -0.28 10.84
N GLY A 269 12.22 -0.16 11.35
CA GLY A 269 11.04 -0.03 10.51
C GLY A 269 9.84 0.50 11.28
N TYR A 270 8.75 0.68 10.55
CA TYR A 270 7.50 1.22 11.08
C TYR A 270 6.31 0.40 10.61
N VAL A 271 5.25 0.42 11.42
CA VAL A 271 3.93 -0.12 11.07
C VAL A 271 2.84 0.83 11.48
N GLY A 272 1.89 1.06 10.58
CA GLY A 272 0.69 1.84 10.82
C GLY A 272 -0.46 0.96 11.32
N CYS A 273 -1.04 1.30 12.49
CA CYS A 273 -2.18 0.60 13.07
C CYS A 273 -3.47 1.37 12.77
N ALA A 274 -4.33 0.80 11.92
CA ALA A 274 -5.42 1.56 11.31
C ALA A 274 -6.49 2.00 12.31
N LEU A 275 -7.03 1.09 13.12
CA LEU A 275 -8.22 1.40 13.94
C LEU A 275 -7.99 2.50 14.97
N TYR A 276 -6.81 2.58 15.56
CA TYR A 276 -6.47 3.60 16.54
C TYR A 276 -5.54 4.70 15.99
N SER A 277 -5.12 4.56 14.72
CA SER A 277 -4.27 5.55 14.03
C SER A 277 -2.94 5.80 14.73
N ASN A 278 -2.33 4.73 15.21
CA ASN A 278 -1.05 4.75 15.88
C ASN A 278 0.07 4.28 14.95
N LEU A 279 1.23 4.93 15.03
CA LEU A 279 2.44 4.47 14.36
C LEU A 279 3.38 3.84 15.40
N TYR A 280 3.79 2.62 15.12
CA TYR A 280 4.78 1.91 15.92
C TYR A 280 6.10 1.82 15.16
N HIS A 281 7.20 2.09 15.87
CA HIS A 281 8.57 1.86 15.44
C HIS A 281 9.03 0.49 15.96
N PHE A 282 9.66 -0.30 15.11
CA PHE A 282 10.28 -1.57 15.50
C PHE A 282 11.76 -1.59 15.07
N TRP A 283 12.58 -2.28 15.85
CA TRP A 283 14.00 -2.42 15.56
C TRP A 283 14.56 -3.72 16.10
N ARG A 284 15.67 -4.14 15.52
CA ARG A 284 16.41 -5.26 16.05
C ARG A 284 17.17 -4.86 17.31
N LYS A 285 16.95 -5.58 18.41
CA LYS A 285 17.66 -5.36 19.67
C LYS A 285 19.15 -5.60 19.50
N GLU A 286 20.00 -4.69 19.98
CA GLU A 286 21.45 -4.83 19.92
C GLU A 286 21.93 -6.12 20.59
N GLY A 287 22.85 -6.84 19.93
CA GLY A 287 23.39 -8.11 20.42
C GLY A 287 22.41 -9.29 20.42
N SER A 288 21.24 -9.13 19.79
CA SER A 288 20.19 -10.17 19.72
C SER A 288 19.65 -10.31 18.30
N ASP A 289 18.94 -11.42 18.03
CA ASP A 289 18.10 -11.57 16.85
C ASP A 289 16.61 -11.21 17.08
N ARG A 290 16.31 -10.76 18.32
CA ARG A 290 14.94 -10.33 18.72
C ARG A 290 14.68 -8.89 18.37
N PHE A 291 13.40 -8.59 18.16
CA PHE A 291 12.89 -7.26 17.87
C PHE A 291 12.19 -6.64 19.09
N GLU A 292 12.30 -5.33 19.19
CA GLU A 292 11.57 -4.49 20.12
C GLU A 292 10.66 -3.55 19.35
N VAL A 293 9.57 -3.08 19.97
CA VAL A 293 8.54 -2.24 19.36
C VAL A 293 8.12 -1.16 20.35
N GLU A 294 7.96 0.08 19.89
CA GLU A 294 7.40 1.18 20.68
C GLU A 294 6.39 2.00 19.87
N LYS A 295 5.35 2.50 20.50
CA LYS A 295 4.44 3.47 19.88
C LYS A 295 5.11 4.84 19.83
N VAL A 296 5.26 5.43 18.64
CA VAL A 296 5.99 6.68 18.42
C VAL A 296 5.09 7.83 17.94
N VAL A 297 3.92 7.54 17.37
CA VAL A 297 2.91 8.54 17.00
C VAL A 297 1.54 8.03 17.44
N ASP A 298 0.75 8.95 17.98
CA ASP A 298 -0.66 8.76 18.34
C ASP A 298 -1.46 9.89 17.69
N VAL A 299 -2.32 9.54 16.73
CA VAL A 299 -3.25 10.50 16.11
C VAL A 299 -4.53 10.49 16.93
N PRO A 300 -4.84 11.59 17.66
CA PRO A 300 -5.97 11.58 18.57
C PRO A 300 -7.31 11.42 17.85
N ALA A 301 -8.16 10.55 18.38
CA ALA A 301 -9.54 10.46 17.95
C ALA A 301 -10.29 11.76 18.27
N LYS A 302 -11.25 12.11 17.42
CA LYS A 302 -12.12 13.28 17.59
C LYS A 302 -13.47 12.83 18.15
N LYS A 303 -13.94 13.44 19.25
CA LYS A 303 -15.30 13.19 19.75
C LYS A 303 -16.31 13.87 18.84
N VAL A 304 -17.39 13.18 18.52
CA VAL A 304 -18.33 13.62 17.49
C VAL A 304 -19.78 13.32 17.88
N ASP A 305 -20.68 14.14 17.34
CA ASP A 305 -22.11 13.88 17.22
C ASP A 305 -22.47 13.61 15.76
N GLY A 306 -23.53 12.88 15.49
CA GLY A 306 -23.99 12.60 14.12
C GLY A 306 -23.23 11.48 13.41
N TRP A 307 -22.41 10.69 14.13
CA TRP A 307 -21.67 9.54 13.65
C TRP A 307 -22.16 8.25 14.32
N ALA A 308 -21.91 7.09 13.74
CA ALA A 308 -22.33 5.80 14.30
C ALA A 308 -21.60 5.44 15.61
N LEU A 309 -20.41 5.96 15.82
CA LEU A 309 -19.60 5.78 17.01
C LEU A 309 -19.38 7.14 17.70
N PRO A 310 -19.07 7.18 19.01
CA PRO A 310 -18.87 8.43 19.75
C PRO A 310 -17.59 9.19 19.32
N GLU A 311 -16.71 8.52 18.59
CA GLU A 311 -15.42 9.05 18.17
C GLU A 311 -15.11 8.68 16.72
N VAL A 312 -14.37 9.54 16.01
CA VAL A 312 -13.77 9.29 14.71
C VAL A 312 -12.26 9.21 14.87
N THR A 313 -11.69 8.03 14.65
CA THR A 313 -10.24 7.84 14.53
C THR A 313 -9.75 8.29 13.16
N GLY A 314 -8.43 8.43 12.95
CA GLY A 314 -7.88 8.68 11.62
C GLY A 314 -8.20 7.56 10.64
N LEU A 315 -8.20 6.33 11.10
CA LEU A 315 -8.15 5.10 10.32
C LEU A 315 -6.96 5.19 9.37
N MET A 316 -5.75 4.97 9.95
CA MET A 316 -4.50 5.05 9.21
C MET A 316 -4.52 4.05 8.05
N GLY A 317 -4.35 4.57 6.84
CA GLY A 317 -4.32 3.76 5.62
C GLY A 317 -2.90 3.31 5.26
N ASP A 318 -2.32 3.94 4.25
CA ASP A 318 -0.99 3.63 3.76
C ASP A 318 0.11 4.37 4.55
N ILE A 319 1.30 3.77 4.60
CA ILE A 319 2.53 4.43 5.04
C ILE A 319 3.61 4.30 3.95
N ILE A 320 4.34 5.38 3.68
CA ILE A 320 5.48 5.41 2.77
C ILE A 320 6.66 6.11 3.43
N ILE A 321 7.87 5.61 3.19
CA ILE A 321 9.13 6.23 3.62
C ILE A 321 9.84 6.79 2.38
N SER A 322 10.41 7.99 2.48
CA SER A 322 11.25 8.56 1.42
C SER A 322 12.53 7.74 1.22
N LEU A 323 13.08 7.74 -0.01
CA LEU A 323 14.23 6.92 -0.35
C LEU A 323 15.54 7.32 0.36
N ASP A 324 15.57 8.50 0.98
CA ASP A 324 16.66 8.97 1.86
C ASP A 324 16.41 8.66 3.34
N ASP A 325 15.34 7.92 3.66
CA ASP A 325 14.90 7.55 5.01
C ASP A 325 14.72 8.74 5.96
N LYS A 326 14.47 9.95 5.42
CA LYS A 326 14.28 11.16 6.18
C LYS A 326 12.83 11.40 6.58
N TYR A 327 11.89 11.13 5.68
CA TYR A 327 10.47 11.39 5.90
C TYR A 327 9.63 10.13 5.80
N LEU A 328 8.65 10.03 6.70
CA LEU A 328 7.56 9.06 6.65
C LEU A 328 6.25 9.80 6.42
N TYR A 329 5.42 9.27 5.54
CA TYR A 329 4.10 9.76 5.22
C TYR A 329 3.06 8.72 5.58
N PHE A 330 1.89 9.17 6.04
CA PHE A 330 0.72 8.31 6.16
C PHE A 330 -0.58 9.07 5.89
N THR A 331 -1.62 8.32 5.55
CA THR A 331 -2.97 8.81 5.35
C THR A 331 -3.85 8.52 6.55
N SER A 332 -4.77 9.45 6.86
CA SER A 332 -5.83 9.28 7.85
C SER A 332 -7.18 9.30 7.09
N TRP A 333 -7.64 8.13 6.69
CA TRP A 333 -8.75 8.00 5.73
C TRP A 333 -10.06 8.59 6.22
N LEU A 334 -10.43 8.40 7.52
CA LEU A 334 -11.68 8.96 8.07
C LEU A 334 -11.53 10.43 8.49
N GLN A 335 -10.40 10.84 9.08
CA GLN A 335 -10.18 12.26 9.41
C GLN A 335 -9.84 13.10 8.18
N GLY A 336 -9.37 12.48 7.10
CA GLY A 336 -9.24 13.11 5.78
C GLY A 336 -7.92 13.82 5.54
N ASP A 337 -6.87 13.56 6.32
CA ASP A 337 -5.58 14.21 6.16
C ASP A 337 -4.46 13.25 5.74
N VAL A 338 -3.43 13.85 5.15
CA VAL A 338 -2.12 13.24 4.90
C VAL A 338 -1.11 13.91 5.80
N ARG A 339 -0.28 13.12 6.46
CA ARG A 339 0.74 13.62 7.40
C ARG A 339 2.14 13.24 6.94
N GLN A 340 3.08 14.16 7.13
CA GLN A 340 4.51 13.97 6.91
C GLN A 340 5.24 14.10 8.26
N TYR A 341 6.07 13.12 8.56
CA TYR A 341 6.91 13.13 9.75
C TYR A 341 8.39 13.06 9.37
N ASP A 342 9.21 13.92 9.96
CA ASP A 342 10.66 13.74 9.98
C ASP A 342 11.00 12.58 10.94
N ILE A 343 11.61 11.54 10.40
CA ILE A 343 12.01 10.32 11.11
C ILE A 343 13.53 10.20 11.27
N THR A 344 14.27 11.30 11.17
CA THR A 344 15.73 11.32 11.39
C THR A 344 16.09 10.80 12.79
N ASP A 345 15.31 11.18 13.82
CA ASP A 345 15.26 10.46 15.10
C ASP A 345 14.18 9.39 15.01
N ARG A 346 14.60 8.12 14.85
CA ARG A 346 13.70 6.99 14.59
C ARG A 346 12.65 6.78 15.69
N SER A 347 13.03 7.10 16.95
CA SER A 347 12.16 6.93 18.13
C SER A 347 11.28 8.14 18.42
N LYS A 348 11.52 9.29 17.76
CA LYS A 348 10.80 10.54 17.99
C LYS A 348 10.41 11.24 16.70
N PRO A 349 9.55 10.64 15.87
CA PRO A 349 9.06 11.26 14.66
C PRO A 349 8.46 12.64 14.94
N LYS A 350 8.81 13.62 14.11
CA LYS A 350 8.34 15.00 14.25
C LYS A 350 7.42 15.36 13.09
N LEU A 351 6.18 15.75 13.40
CA LEU A 351 5.23 16.23 12.38
C LEU A 351 5.80 17.49 11.69
N THR A 352 5.94 17.44 10.37
CA THR A 352 6.47 18.52 9.53
C THR A 352 5.46 19.03 8.51
N GLY A 353 4.43 18.23 8.18
CA GLY A 353 3.39 18.61 7.24
C GLY A 353 2.08 17.89 7.49
N GLN A 354 0.97 18.58 7.22
CA GLN A 354 -0.38 18.03 7.29
C GLN A 354 -1.27 18.73 6.24
N VAL A 355 -1.97 17.95 5.42
CA VAL A 355 -2.88 18.47 4.38
C VAL A 355 -4.18 17.69 4.43
N PHE A 356 -5.30 18.40 4.55
CA PHE A 356 -6.64 17.80 4.47
C PHE A 356 -7.08 17.69 3.00
N LEU A 357 -7.59 16.51 2.63
CA LEU A 357 -8.06 16.20 1.27
C LEU A 357 -9.51 15.72 1.22
N GLY A 358 -10.14 15.51 2.38
CA GLY A 358 -11.49 14.97 2.46
C GLY A 358 -11.84 14.52 3.88
N GLY A 359 -12.41 13.34 4.02
CA GLY A 359 -12.77 12.75 5.30
C GLY A 359 -14.23 12.96 5.69
N VAL A 360 -14.62 12.37 6.83
CA VAL A 360 -16.00 12.45 7.34
C VAL A 360 -16.24 13.65 8.26
N VAL A 361 -15.16 14.30 8.72
CA VAL A 361 -15.21 15.41 9.71
C VAL A 361 -15.14 16.80 9.08
N LEU A 362 -15.56 16.95 7.82
CA LEU A 362 -15.57 18.25 7.15
C LEU A 362 -16.64 19.20 7.72
N SER A 363 -16.40 20.51 7.63
CA SER A 363 -17.28 21.56 8.18
C SER A 363 -18.70 21.57 7.60
N ASP A 364 -18.90 20.96 6.44
CA ASP A 364 -20.21 20.84 5.77
C ASP A 364 -20.80 19.42 5.84
N SER A 365 -20.21 18.52 6.64
CA SER A 365 -20.73 17.17 6.88
C SER A 365 -21.78 17.15 8.01
N ASN A 366 -22.51 16.03 8.13
CA ASN A 366 -23.44 15.82 9.25
C ASN A 366 -22.72 15.44 10.56
N VAL A 367 -21.40 15.23 10.51
CA VAL A 367 -20.59 14.87 11.68
C VAL A 367 -20.09 16.16 12.33
N VAL A 368 -20.51 16.40 13.56
CA VAL A 368 -20.12 17.59 14.32
C VAL A 368 -19.05 17.20 15.33
N VAL A 369 -17.85 17.77 15.19
CA VAL A 369 -16.76 17.56 16.14
C VAL A 369 -17.01 18.38 17.39
N THR A 370 -17.16 17.69 18.54
CA THR A 370 -17.42 18.30 19.84
C THR A 370 -16.16 18.48 20.68
N GLU A 371 -15.12 17.65 20.48
CA GLU A 371 -13.81 17.78 21.09
C GLU A 371 -12.71 17.36 20.11
N ASP A 372 -11.74 18.24 19.90
CA ASP A 372 -10.56 18.00 19.06
C ASP A 372 -9.30 18.49 19.78
N LYS A 373 -8.29 17.63 19.90
CA LYS A 373 -7.01 17.96 20.54
C LYS A 373 -6.02 18.66 19.61
N GLU A 374 -6.30 18.66 18.30
CA GLU A 374 -5.38 19.18 17.29
C GLU A 374 -5.92 20.46 16.61
N LEU A 375 -7.20 20.47 16.25
CA LEU A 375 -7.80 21.53 15.45
C LEU A 375 -8.81 22.36 16.26
N LYS A 376 -8.87 23.65 15.97
CA LYS A 376 -9.85 24.57 16.57
C LYS A 376 -11.17 24.60 15.83
N LYS A 377 -11.21 24.15 14.57
CA LYS A 377 -12.41 24.03 13.74
C LYS A 377 -12.28 22.83 12.80
N GLN A 378 -13.41 22.29 12.36
CA GLN A 378 -13.46 21.25 11.35
C GLN A 378 -12.86 21.77 10.03
N PRO A 379 -12.15 20.89 9.27
CA PRO A 379 -11.61 21.28 7.97
C PRO A 379 -12.70 21.64 6.97
N ASP A 380 -12.45 22.62 6.12
CA ASP A 380 -13.36 22.97 5.05
C ASP A 380 -13.26 21.95 3.89
N PRO A 381 -14.34 21.73 3.11
CA PRO A 381 -14.29 20.86 1.93
C PRO A 381 -13.27 21.37 0.90
N VAL A 382 -12.58 20.44 0.27
CA VAL A 382 -11.47 20.72 -0.66
C VAL A 382 -11.97 20.59 -2.10
N PHE A 383 -11.55 21.53 -2.94
CA PHE A 383 -11.88 21.56 -4.37
C PHE A 383 -10.59 21.65 -5.20
N VAL A 384 -10.50 20.85 -6.26
CA VAL A 384 -9.43 20.93 -7.26
C VAL A 384 -10.09 21.05 -8.64
N LYS A 385 -9.69 22.05 -9.42
CA LYS A 385 -10.30 22.36 -10.75
C LYS A 385 -11.84 22.43 -10.73
N GLY A 386 -12.39 22.93 -9.62
CA GLY A 386 -13.85 23.05 -9.42
C GLY A 386 -14.57 21.76 -9.05
N LYS A 387 -13.87 20.65 -8.91
CA LYS A 387 -14.41 19.37 -8.43
C LYS A 387 -14.15 19.23 -6.94
N ARG A 388 -15.18 18.89 -6.17
CA ARG A 388 -15.07 18.54 -4.76
C ARG A 388 -14.37 17.19 -4.63
N LEU A 389 -13.38 17.09 -3.74
CA LEU A 389 -12.79 15.82 -3.36
C LEU A 389 -13.80 15.04 -2.51
N GLN A 390 -14.11 13.80 -2.92
CA GLN A 390 -15.01 12.89 -2.23
C GLN A 390 -14.20 11.76 -1.60
N GLY A 391 -14.62 11.27 -0.44
CA GLY A 391 -13.88 10.22 0.29
C GLY A 391 -12.78 10.80 1.17
N GLY A 392 -11.83 9.96 1.56
CA GLY A 392 -10.62 10.31 2.30
C GLY A 392 -9.36 9.85 1.59
N PRO A 393 -8.18 10.42 1.88
CA PRO A 393 -6.92 9.97 1.31
C PRO A 393 -6.62 8.54 1.76
N GLN A 394 -6.28 7.64 0.82
CA GLN A 394 -6.06 6.24 1.14
C GLN A 394 -4.67 5.77 0.72
N MET A 395 -4.43 5.48 -0.56
CA MET A 395 -3.14 5.01 -1.02
C MET A 395 -2.27 6.17 -1.51
N MET A 396 -0.98 5.99 -1.36
CA MET A 396 0.02 6.98 -1.74
C MET A 396 1.07 6.38 -2.68
N GLN A 397 1.67 7.25 -3.50
CA GLN A 397 2.84 6.93 -4.29
C GLN A 397 3.78 8.13 -4.31
N LEU A 398 4.99 7.96 -3.80
CA LEU A 398 6.00 9.02 -3.77
C LEU A 398 6.90 8.94 -5.02
N SER A 399 7.18 10.08 -5.65
CA SER A 399 8.19 10.16 -6.71
C SER A 399 9.58 9.82 -6.20
N LEU A 400 10.49 9.38 -7.07
CA LEU A 400 11.86 8.98 -6.69
C LEU A 400 12.61 10.10 -5.96
N ASP A 401 12.47 11.34 -6.42
CA ASP A 401 13.07 12.53 -5.82
C ASP A 401 12.33 13.06 -4.59
N GLY A 402 11.28 12.37 -4.15
CA GLY A 402 10.50 12.71 -2.96
C GLY A 402 9.62 13.96 -3.08
N LYS A 403 9.57 14.64 -4.25
CA LYS A 403 8.95 15.96 -4.40
C LYS A 403 7.47 15.94 -4.73
N ARG A 404 6.91 14.81 -5.12
CA ARG A 404 5.51 14.63 -5.51
C ARG A 404 4.95 13.41 -4.82
N LEU A 405 3.86 13.60 -4.09
CA LEU A 405 3.12 12.53 -3.42
C LEU A 405 1.74 12.44 -4.07
N TYR A 406 1.52 11.38 -4.84
CA TYR A 406 0.23 11.07 -5.45
C TYR A 406 -0.66 10.33 -4.46
N ILE A 407 -1.96 10.63 -4.48
CA ILE A 407 -2.90 10.11 -3.48
C ILE A 407 -4.21 9.75 -4.16
N THR A 408 -4.72 8.57 -3.85
CA THR A 408 -6.03 8.06 -4.26
C THR A 408 -7.01 8.01 -3.07
N SER A 409 -8.29 7.72 -3.33
CA SER A 409 -9.35 7.88 -2.34
C SER A 409 -10.04 6.60 -1.88
N SER A 410 -9.83 5.46 -2.55
CA SER A 410 -10.51 4.20 -2.23
C SER A 410 -9.73 3.33 -1.26
N LEU A 411 -10.42 2.79 -0.25
CA LEU A 411 -9.87 1.78 0.65
C LEU A 411 -10.20 0.36 0.14
N TYR A 412 -11.47 0.00 0.12
CA TYR A 412 -12.02 -1.30 -0.21
C TYR A 412 -13.52 -1.16 -0.43
N SER A 413 -14.07 -1.66 -1.52
CA SER A 413 -15.45 -1.36 -1.94
C SER A 413 -16.52 -1.55 -0.86
N PRO A 414 -16.55 -2.60 -0.03
CA PRO A 414 -17.51 -2.72 1.05
C PRO A 414 -17.40 -1.61 2.10
N TRP A 415 -16.17 -1.18 2.42
CA TRP A 415 -15.91 -0.10 3.36
C TRP A 415 -16.19 1.26 2.73
N ASP A 416 -15.80 1.49 1.48
CA ASP A 416 -16.10 2.71 0.73
C ASP A 416 -17.61 2.95 0.61
N LYS A 417 -18.40 1.88 0.34
CA LYS A 417 -19.87 1.95 0.30
C LYS A 417 -20.47 2.34 1.65
N GLN A 418 -19.86 1.92 2.74
CA GLN A 418 -20.32 2.17 4.09
C GLN A 418 -19.98 3.59 4.56
N PHE A 419 -18.76 4.04 4.33
CA PHE A 419 -18.24 5.30 4.88
C PHE A 419 -18.34 6.48 3.91
N TYR A 420 -18.26 6.23 2.58
CA TYR A 420 -18.25 7.24 1.53
C TYR A 420 -19.21 6.89 0.38
N PRO A 421 -20.52 6.71 0.66
CA PRO A 421 -21.48 6.32 -0.38
C PRO A 421 -21.59 7.35 -1.52
N ASP A 422 -21.28 8.62 -1.27
CA ASP A 422 -21.28 9.64 -2.30
C ASP A 422 -20.08 9.54 -3.24
N MET A 423 -18.91 9.13 -2.75
CA MET A 423 -17.76 8.79 -3.60
C MET A 423 -18.08 7.61 -4.52
N ILE A 424 -18.75 6.57 -4.00
CA ILE A 424 -19.17 5.42 -4.82
C ILE A 424 -20.13 5.84 -5.94
N LYS A 425 -21.00 6.82 -5.70
CA LYS A 425 -21.96 7.32 -6.71
C LYS A 425 -21.30 8.26 -7.72
N SER A 426 -20.34 9.07 -7.27
CA SER A 426 -19.72 10.13 -8.09
C SER A 426 -18.40 9.74 -8.71
N GLY A 427 -17.76 8.66 -8.26
CA GLY A 427 -16.40 8.27 -8.62
C GLY A 427 -15.35 8.84 -7.68
N GLY A 428 -14.23 8.11 -7.57
CA GLY A 428 -13.05 8.55 -6.83
C GLY A 428 -12.17 9.50 -7.65
N HIS A 429 -11.01 9.82 -7.09
CA HIS A 429 -10.06 10.74 -7.72
C HIS A 429 -8.62 10.39 -7.35
N MET A 430 -7.68 10.96 -8.11
CA MET A 430 -6.28 11.01 -7.75
C MET A 430 -5.81 12.46 -7.75
N VAL A 431 -5.12 12.87 -6.68
CA VAL A 431 -4.51 14.19 -6.50
C VAL A 431 -3.01 14.06 -6.26
N CYS A 432 -2.30 15.18 -6.27
CA CYS A 432 -0.87 15.24 -5.97
C CYS A 432 -0.59 16.32 -4.93
N LEU A 433 0.30 16.03 -3.99
CA LEU A 433 0.90 17.03 -3.10
C LEU A 433 2.33 17.33 -3.58
N ASP A 434 2.67 18.61 -3.66
CA ASP A 434 4.05 19.07 -3.77
C ASP A 434 4.70 19.02 -2.39
N VAL A 435 5.88 18.42 -2.31
CA VAL A 435 6.59 18.13 -1.05
C VAL A 435 7.87 18.95 -0.96
N ASP A 436 8.08 19.63 0.18
CA ASP A 436 9.37 20.21 0.55
C ASP A 436 10.25 19.13 1.18
N THR A 437 11.21 18.62 0.42
CA THR A 437 12.15 17.57 0.85
C THR A 437 13.29 18.10 1.73
N GLU A 438 13.49 19.40 1.79
CA GLU A 438 14.57 20.03 2.58
C GLU A 438 14.10 20.37 3.99
N ASN A 439 12.99 21.11 4.09
CA ASN A 439 12.51 21.67 5.35
C ASN A 439 11.29 20.92 5.92
N GLY A 440 10.69 20.04 5.12
CA GLY A 440 9.39 19.43 5.40
C GLY A 440 8.24 20.36 5.07
N GLY A 441 7.07 19.76 4.88
CA GLY A 441 5.85 20.42 4.45
C GLY A 441 5.32 19.85 3.15
N MET A 442 4.02 20.00 2.96
CA MET A 442 3.29 19.55 1.77
C MET A 442 2.23 20.56 1.39
N THR A 443 1.98 20.71 0.09
CA THR A 443 0.93 21.59 -0.45
C THR A 443 0.16 20.87 -1.54
N LEU A 444 -1.18 21.03 -1.56
CA LEU A 444 -2.00 20.46 -2.62
C LEU A 444 -1.70 21.14 -3.96
N ASN A 445 -1.33 20.34 -4.96
CA ASN A 445 -1.10 20.82 -6.31
C ASN A 445 -2.45 21.05 -7.01
N ALA A 446 -2.82 22.32 -7.19
CA ALA A 446 -4.10 22.72 -7.78
C ALA A 446 -4.21 22.38 -9.28
N ASP A 447 -3.09 22.12 -9.94
CA ASP A 447 -3.03 21.80 -11.38
C ASP A 447 -3.06 20.30 -11.67
N PHE A 448 -3.01 19.45 -10.62
CA PHE A 448 -3.09 18.01 -10.77
C PHE A 448 -4.40 17.44 -10.24
N PHE A 449 -5.18 16.84 -11.12
CA PHE A 449 -6.42 16.14 -10.77
C PHE A 449 -6.77 15.11 -11.83
N VAL A 450 -6.96 13.86 -11.44
CA VAL A 450 -7.47 12.78 -12.29
C VAL A 450 -8.85 12.38 -11.78
N ASP A 451 -9.84 12.44 -12.65
CA ASP A 451 -11.25 12.21 -12.34
C ASP A 451 -11.69 10.83 -12.83
N PHE A 452 -12.18 10.01 -11.91
CA PHE A 452 -12.70 8.66 -12.19
C PHE A 452 -14.24 8.62 -12.25
N SER A 453 -14.91 9.79 -12.30
CA SER A 453 -16.37 9.90 -12.31
C SER A 453 -17.00 9.52 -13.66
N ASN A 454 -16.30 9.76 -14.76
CA ASN A 454 -16.81 9.58 -16.12
C ASN A 454 -16.16 8.39 -16.84
N GLU A 455 -15.82 7.36 -16.10
CA GLU A 455 -15.22 6.17 -16.66
C GLU A 455 -16.23 5.32 -17.46
N PRO A 456 -15.76 4.54 -18.45
CA PRO A 456 -16.60 3.58 -19.13
C PRO A 456 -17.26 2.63 -18.12
N TYR A 457 -18.54 2.39 -18.29
CA TYR A 457 -19.36 1.52 -17.42
C TYR A 457 -19.64 2.06 -16.01
N GLY A 458 -19.57 3.37 -15.84
CA GLY A 458 -19.96 4.07 -14.63
C GLY A 458 -18.78 4.57 -13.77
N PRO A 459 -19.08 5.28 -12.70
CA PRO A 459 -18.07 5.79 -11.78
C PRO A 459 -17.23 4.66 -11.17
N THR A 460 -15.92 4.88 -11.08
CA THR A 460 -14.96 3.94 -10.51
C THR A 460 -14.16 4.57 -9.39
N VAL A 461 -13.45 3.74 -8.64
CA VAL A 461 -12.64 4.19 -7.50
C VAL A 461 -11.20 3.72 -7.66
N PRO A 462 -10.21 4.65 -7.62
CA PRO A 462 -8.79 4.31 -7.70
C PRO A 462 -8.25 3.90 -6.34
N HIS A 463 -7.38 2.88 -6.33
CA HIS A 463 -6.71 2.39 -5.14
C HIS A 463 -5.19 2.58 -5.26
N GLU A 464 -4.40 1.54 -5.36
CA GLU A 464 -2.94 1.62 -5.38
C GLU A 464 -2.36 2.10 -6.72
N MET A 465 -1.17 2.68 -6.66
CA MET A 465 -0.48 3.24 -7.81
C MET A 465 0.94 2.73 -7.92
N ARG A 466 1.41 2.52 -9.16
CA ARG A 466 2.81 2.23 -9.50
C ARG A 466 3.21 3.00 -10.75
N TYR A 467 4.49 3.26 -10.95
CA TYR A 467 4.97 3.84 -12.21
C TYR A 467 6.07 2.99 -12.88
N PRO A 468 6.10 2.96 -14.22
CA PRO A 468 7.07 2.17 -14.94
C PRO A 468 8.51 2.58 -14.63
N GLY A 469 9.39 1.59 -14.56
CA GLY A 469 10.82 1.79 -14.43
C GLY A 469 11.33 2.17 -13.05
N GLY A 470 10.46 2.31 -12.05
CA GLY A 470 11.04 2.70 -10.79
C GLY A 470 10.17 3.11 -9.65
N ASP A 471 9.14 2.38 -9.33
CA ASP A 471 8.51 2.57 -8.02
C ASP A 471 9.42 1.99 -6.93
N CYS A 472 10.45 2.75 -6.58
CA CYS A 472 11.47 2.31 -5.66
C CYS A 472 11.07 2.46 -4.18
N THR A 473 9.96 3.12 -3.85
CA THR A 473 9.45 3.19 -2.47
C THR A 473 8.91 1.86 -1.97
N SER A 474 8.50 0.97 -2.87
CA SER A 474 8.14 -0.42 -2.57
C SER A 474 9.27 -1.42 -2.84
N ASP A 475 10.39 -0.98 -3.40
CA ASP A 475 11.54 -1.85 -3.66
C ASP A 475 12.25 -2.23 -2.35
N ILE A 476 12.78 -3.42 -2.34
CA ILE A 476 13.65 -3.91 -1.27
C ILE A 476 15.08 -3.89 -1.78
N TRP A 477 15.97 -3.24 -1.04
CA TRP A 477 17.40 -3.22 -1.34
C TRP A 477 18.13 -4.27 -0.53
N LEU A 478 19.09 -4.92 -1.17
CA LEU A 478 19.98 -5.86 -0.51
C LEU A 478 21.35 -5.20 -0.36
N ASP A 479 21.97 -5.42 0.80
CA ASP A 479 23.41 -5.13 1.01
C ASP A 479 24.23 -6.25 0.37
N GLU A 480 25.34 -5.90 -0.28
CA GLU A 480 26.25 -6.86 -0.96
C GLU A 480 26.96 -7.81 0.02
#